data_a27d09c6732638775d7f699f84b6a224
#
_entry.id   a27d09c6732638775d7f699f84b6a224
#
_cell.length_a   1.000
_cell.length_b   1.000
_cell.length_c   1.000
_cell.angle_alpha   90.00
_cell.angle_beta   90.00
_cell.angle_gamma   90.00
#
_symmetry.space_group_name_H-M   'P 1'
#
loop_
_entity.id
_entity.type
_entity.pdbx_description
1 polymer ?
#
loop_
_entity_poly.entity_id
_entity_poly.type
_entity_poly.pdbx_seq_one_letter_code
_entity_poly.pdbx_strand_id
1 'polypeptide(L)'
;MIKLTNSFTARIKKKKPHGTDRGFSLAELLVVVAIMVVLVGVTAPMFISHIHKARVAKDWANLRSYYMEAQADFISTGEINPVIYKDIDVNENWERRELEYLDGTKVKLLAGYFAVTLDDAGNGYHIAYQCNEYKAKGDKHEDCSLVLGAIH
;
A
#
# COMPACT_ATOMS: atom_id res chain seq x y z
N MET A 1 -44.25 -22.13 -79.23
CA MET A 1 -43.39 -23.28 -79.60
C MET A 1 -42.15 -23.24 -78.75
N ILE A 2 -41.95 -24.30 -77.95
CA ILE A 2 -40.72 -24.90 -77.42
C ILE A 2 -39.95 -24.04 -76.37
N LYS A 3 -40.03 -24.24 -75.01
CA LYS A 3 -39.45 -25.23 -74.11
C LYS A 3 -37.93 -25.39 -74.31
N LEU A 4 -37.10 -25.29 -73.38
CA LEU A 4 -36.92 -26.02 -72.15
C LEU A 4 -35.84 -25.29 -71.26
N THR A 5 -36.16 -24.98 -70.08
CA THR A 5 -35.19 -24.58 -69.07
C THR A 5 -34.92 -25.77 -68.18
N ASN A 6 -33.75 -26.35 -68.27
CA ASN A 6 -33.26 -27.27 -67.27
C ASN A 6 -32.47 -26.48 -66.21
N SER A 7 -33.10 -26.31 -65.07
CA SER A 7 -32.51 -25.79 -63.91
C SER A 7 -31.61 -26.86 -63.26
N PHE A 8 -30.30 -26.68 -63.40
CA PHE A 8 -29.29 -27.52 -62.72
C PHE A 8 -28.92 -26.87 -61.37
N THR A 9 -29.71 -27.20 -60.37
CA THR A 9 -29.38 -26.79 -59.01
C THR A 9 -28.24 -27.67 -58.45
N ALA A 10 -27.02 -27.20 -58.61
CA ALA A 10 -25.86 -27.77 -57.92
C ALA A 10 -25.97 -27.52 -56.40
N ARG A 11 -26.29 -28.59 -55.71
CA ARG A 11 -26.35 -28.62 -54.27
C ARG A 11 -24.90 -28.56 -53.66
N ILE A 12 -24.41 -27.38 -53.36
CA ILE A 12 -23.13 -27.19 -52.69
C ILE A 12 -23.27 -27.77 -51.29
N LYS A 13 -22.72 -28.93 -51.02
CA LYS A 13 -22.52 -29.47 -49.67
C LYS A 13 -21.52 -28.58 -48.94
N LYS A 14 -22.01 -27.72 -48.07
CA LYS A 14 -21.16 -27.04 -47.06
C LYS A 14 -20.51 -28.08 -46.18
N LYS A 15 -19.22 -28.32 -46.40
CA LYS A 15 -18.37 -29.10 -45.53
C LYS A 15 -18.25 -28.32 -44.21
N LYS A 16 -18.89 -28.80 -43.13
CA LYS A 16 -18.69 -28.26 -41.79
C LYS A 16 -17.21 -28.41 -41.45
N PRO A 17 -16.52 -27.33 -41.04
CA PRO A 17 -15.20 -27.49 -40.50
C PRO A 17 -15.31 -28.34 -39.21
N HIS A 18 -14.62 -29.45 -39.17
CA HIS A 18 -14.35 -30.17 -37.91
C HIS A 18 -13.49 -29.26 -37.06
N GLY A 19 -14.13 -28.39 -36.29
CA GLY A 19 -13.50 -27.79 -35.15
C GLY A 19 -13.21 -28.92 -34.15
N THR A 20 -11.96 -29.22 -33.95
CA THR A 20 -11.51 -30.02 -32.82
C THR A 20 -11.69 -29.14 -31.60
N ASP A 21 -12.89 -29.05 -31.06
CA ASP A 21 -13.16 -28.51 -29.75
C ASP A 21 -12.51 -29.47 -28.74
N ARG A 22 -11.19 -29.29 -28.53
CA ARG A 22 -10.49 -29.90 -27.41
C ARG A 22 -10.95 -29.19 -26.17
N GLY A 23 -12.05 -29.63 -25.60
CA GLY A 23 -12.46 -29.23 -24.27
C GLY A 23 -11.42 -29.67 -23.28
N PHE A 24 -11.10 -28.82 -22.33
CA PHE A 24 -10.26 -29.17 -21.18
C PHE A 24 -10.85 -30.37 -20.44
N SER A 25 -10.03 -31.35 -20.13
CA SER A 25 -10.48 -32.48 -19.31
C SER A 25 -10.63 -32.02 -17.86
N LEU A 26 -11.57 -32.59 -17.14
CA LEU A 26 -11.81 -32.29 -15.72
C LEU A 26 -10.54 -32.59 -14.89
N ALA A 27 -9.78 -33.60 -15.27
CA ALA A 27 -8.51 -33.95 -14.64
C ALA A 27 -7.43 -32.88 -14.82
N GLU A 28 -7.30 -32.28 -16.02
CA GLU A 28 -6.34 -31.17 -16.26
C GLU A 28 -6.68 -29.96 -15.41
N LEU A 29 -7.97 -29.61 -15.28
CA LEU A 29 -8.38 -28.50 -14.42
C LEU A 29 -8.07 -28.78 -12.96
N LEU A 30 -8.31 -30.00 -12.48
CA LEU A 30 -8.08 -30.42 -11.11
C LEU A 30 -6.58 -30.33 -10.75
N VAL A 31 -5.69 -30.77 -11.64
CA VAL A 31 -4.23 -30.69 -11.45
C VAL A 31 -3.78 -29.24 -11.34
N VAL A 32 -4.27 -28.37 -12.22
CA VAL A 32 -3.92 -26.93 -12.20
C VAL A 32 -4.35 -26.27 -10.88
N VAL A 33 -5.57 -26.52 -10.45
CA VAL A 33 -6.08 -25.97 -9.18
C VAL A 33 -5.27 -26.51 -7.99
N ALA A 34 -4.91 -27.80 -7.99
CA ALA A 34 -4.09 -28.39 -6.93
C ALA A 34 -2.72 -27.69 -6.82
N ILE A 35 -2.06 -27.44 -7.94
CA ILE A 35 -0.78 -26.73 -7.97
C ILE A 35 -0.94 -25.29 -7.48
N MET A 36 -1.98 -24.58 -7.92
CA MET A 36 -2.26 -23.21 -7.47
C MET A 36 -2.46 -23.13 -5.96
N VAL A 37 -3.21 -24.06 -5.37
CA VAL A 37 -3.44 -24.08 -3.91
C VAL A 37 -2.15 -24.25 -3.14
N VAL A 38 -1.24 -25.14 -3.58
CA VAL A 38 0.05 -25.33 -2.94
C VAL A 38 0.92 -24.06 -3.03
N LEU A 39 0.99 -23.44 -4.21
CA LEU A 39 1.78 -22.22 -4.41
C LEU A 39 1.26 -21.06 -3.56
N VAL A 40 -0.05 -20.83 -3.53
CA VAL A 40 -0.68 -19.78 -2.73
C VAL A 40 -0.46 -20.05 -1.24
N GLY A 41 -0.60 -21.31 -0.79
CA GLY A 41 -0.42 -21.69 0.61
C GLY A 41 0.96 -21.35 1.17
N VAL A 42 2.03 -21.45 0.36
CA VAL A 42 3.40 -21.12 0.76
C VAL A 42 3.68 -19.61 0.65
N THR A 43 3.18 -18.97 -0.39
CA THR A 43 3.52 -17.56 -0.66
C THR A 43 2.72 -16.54 0.15
N ALA A 44 1.48 -16.85 0.52
CA ALA A 44 0.60 -15.90 1.22
C ALA A 44 1.17 -15.35 2.54
N PRO A 45 1.72 -16.17 3.47
CA PRO A 45 2.25 -15.64 4.73
C PRO A 45 3.46 -14.73 4.52
N MET A 46 4.31 -15.02 3.53
CA MET A 46 5.45 -14.18 3.19
C MET A 46 5.02 -12.81 2.66
N PHE A 47 3.95 -12.76 1.84
CA PHE A 47 3.42 -11.50 1.29
C PHE A 47 2.91 -10.55 2.37
N ILE A 48 2.28 -11.05 3.42
CA ILE A 48 1.74 -10.21 4.51
C ILE A 48 2.86 -9.43 5.19
N SER A 49 3.99 -10.09 5.48
CA SER A 49 5.16 -9.44 6.08
C SER A 49 5.75 -8.35 5.17
N HIS A 50 5.86 -8.60 3.87
CA HIS A 50 6.37 -7.61 2.92
C HIS A 50 5.44 -6.41 2.76
N ILE A 51 4.12 -6.62 2.78
CA ILE A 51 3.14 -5.52 2.72
C ILE A 51 3.28 -4.61 3.95
N HIS A 52 3.45 -5.19 5.15
CA HIS A 52 3.65 -4.39 6.35
C HIS A 52 4.92 -3.52 6.24
N LYS A 53 6.05 -4.11 5.87
CA LYS A 53 7.31 -3.38 5.67
C LYS A 53 7.19 -2.26 4.63
N ALA A 54 6.48 -2.50 3.54
CA ALA A 54 6.24 -1.49 2.51
C ALA A 54 5.38 -0.32 3.03
N ARG A 55 4.38 -0.59 3.87
CA ARG A 55 3.56 0.46 4.52
C ARG A 55 4.39 1.29 5.49
N VAL A 56 5.20 0.66 6.32
CA VAL A 56 6.12 1.35 7.24
C VAL A 56 7.11 2.23 6.46
N ALA A 57 7.71 1.71 5.40
CA ALA A 57 8.64 2.48 4.57
C ALA A 57 7.97 3.71 3.94
N LYS A 58 6.71 3.58 3.51
CA LYS A 58 5.92 4.71 3.01
C LYS A 58 5.65 5.75 4.11
N ASP A 59 5.28 5.29 5.29
CA ASP A 59 5.04 6.19 6.44
C ASP A 59 6.32 6.96 6.79
N TRP A 60 7.47 6.29 6.80
CA TRP A 60 8.76 6.94 7.04
C TRP A 60 9.13 7.98 5.98
N ALA A 61 8.84 7.70 4.71
CA ALA A 61 9.08 8.67 3.64
C ALA A 61 8.23 9.94 3.82
N ASN A 62 6.95 9.76 4.14
CA ASN A 62 6.03 10.87 4.43
C ASN A 62 6.48 11.68 5.66
N LEU A 63 6.88 10.98 6.74
CA LEU A 63 7.35 11.64 7.96
C LEU A 63 8.65 12.42 7.75
N ARG A 64 9.58 11.90 6.95
CA ARG A 64 10.80 12.66 6.60
C ARG A 64 10.48 13.91 5.81
N SER A 65 9.57 13.83 4.83
CA SER A 65 9.13 15.00 4.07
C SER A 65 8.46 16.02 4.99
N TYR A 66 7.57 15.57 5.87
CA TYR A 66 6.90 16.42 6.86
C TYR A 66 7.88 17.09 7.83
N TYR A 67 8.87 16.34 8.33
CA TYR A 67 9.91 16.88 9.20
C TYR A 67 10.76 17.94 8.50
N MET A 68 11.14 17.71 7.24
CA MET A 68 11.92 18.67 6.46
C MET A 68 11.16 19.97 6.25
N GLU A 69 9.87 19.89 5.96
CA GLU A 69 8.99 21.06 5.81
C GLU A 69 8.85 21.81 7.14
N ALA A 70 8.60 21.09 8.24
CA ALA A 70 8.52 21.65 9.59
C ALA A 70 9.80 22.40 9.99
N GLN A 71 10.96 21.78 9.77
CA GLN A 71 12.24 22.40 10.07
C GLN A 71 12.55 23.59 9.17
N ALA A 72 12.20 23.55 7.90
CA ALA A 72 12.38 24.66 6.99
C ALA A 72 11.53 25.87 7.41
N ASP A 73 10.28 25.65 7.83
CA ASP A 73 9.40 26.69 8.35
C ASP A 73 9.99 27.30 9.63
N PHE A 74 10.39 26.46 10.59
CA PHE A 74 11.03 26.91 11.83
C PHE A 74 12.31 27.73 11.57
N ILE A 75 13.18 27.27 10.67
CA ILE A 75 14.42 28.00 10.34
C ILE A 75 14.10 29.36 9.70
N SER A 76 13.03 29.44 8.90
CA SER A 76 12.68 30.67 8.21
C SER A 76 11.95 31.69 9.09
N THR A 77 11.14 31.24 10.04
CA THR A 77 10.29 32.08 10.90
C THR A 77 10.89 32.32 12.29
N GLY A 78 11.66 31.36 12.79
CA GLY A 78 12.13 31.32 14.18
C GLY A 78 11.03 30.96 15.19
N GLU A 79 9.84 30.61 14.74
CA GLU A 79 8.66 30.35 15.58
C GLU A 79 8.14 28.93 15.42
N ILE A 80 7.52 28.40 16.49
CA ILE A 80 6.88 27.09 16.46
C ILE A 80 5.51 27.22 15.80
N ASN A 81 5.29 26.43 14.75
CA ASN A 81 4.04 26.47 13.98
C ASN A 81 2.95 25.62 14.67
N PRO A 82 1.78 26.21 15.01
CA PRO A 82 0.70 25.50 15.70
C PRO A 82 -0.01 24.42 14.82
N VAL A 83 0.19 24.43 13.51
CA VAL A 83 -0.31 23.36 12.64
C VAL A 83 0.51 22.09 12.85
N ILE A 84 1.81 22.22 13.03
CA ILE A 84 2.76 21.13 13.22
C ILE A 84 2.77 20.63 14.65
N TYR A 85 3.05 21.54 15.58
CA TYR A 85 3.07 21.24 17.02
C TYR A 85 1.75 21.67 17.65
N LYS A 86 1.05 20.70 18.21
CA LYS A 86 -0.16 20.91 19.01
C LYS A 86 0.21 20.66 20.48
N ASP A 87 -0.05 21.64 21.32
CA ASP A 87 0.11 21.50 22.78
C ASP A 87 -1.05 20.64 23.31
N ILE A 88 -0.92 19.34 23.13
CA ILE A 88 -1.90 18.32 23.51
C ILE A 88 -1.27 17.34 24.49
N ASP A 89 -2.12 16.60 25.22
CA ASP A 89 -1.65 15.55 26.13
C ASP A 89 -0.73 14.55 25.40
N VAL A 90 0.28 14.05 26.12
CA VAL A 90 1.26 13.11 25.55
C VAL A 90 0.60 11.88 24.94
N ASN A 91 -0.47 11.38 25.55
CA ASN A 91 -1.19 10.22 25.03
C ASN A 91 -1.92 10.53 23.72
N GLU A 92 -2.60 11.68 23.64
CA GLU A 92 -3.26 12.13 22.41
C GLU A 92 -2.24 12.41 21.29
N ASN A 93 -1.06 12.93 21.64
CA ASN A 93 0.02 13.15 20.69
C ASN A 93 0.48 11.84 20.03
N TRP A 94 0.54 10.74 20.79
CA TRP A 94 0.86 9.41 20.27
C TRP A 94 -0.27 8.71 19.52
N GLU A 95 -1.45 9.32 19.40
CA GLU A 95 -2.57 8.78 18.61
C GLU A 95 -2.65 9.37 17.20
N ARG A 96 -1.79 10.33 16.88
CA ARG A 96 -1.79 10.99 15.57
C ARG A 96 -1.44 10.01 14.46
N ARG A 97 -2.33 9.94 13.47
CA ARG A 97 -2.18 9.09 12.28
C ARG A 97 -2.29 9.85 10.98
N GLU A 98 -2.49 11.14 11.05
CA GLU A 98 -2.65 12.01 9.90
C GLU A 98 -1.66 13.17 10.00
N LEU A 99 -0.82 13.29 8.98
CA LEU A 99 0.08 14.42 8.78
C LEU A 99 -0.70 15.54 8.12
N GLU A 100 -0.60 16.73 8.65
CA GLU A 100 -1.15 17.95 8.05
C GLU A 100 0.02 18.86 7.68
N TYR A 101 0.28 18.95 6.37
CA TYR A 101 1.33 19.79 5.81
C TYR A 101 0.95 21.26 5.85
N LEU A 102 1.93 22.16 5.70
CA LEU A 102 1.71 23.62 5.76
C LEU A 102 0.83 24.14 4.61
N ASP A 103 0.80 23.42 3.49
CA ASP A 103 -0.08 23.70 2.35
C ASP A 103 -1.53 23.22 2.57
N GLY A 104 -1.83 22.62 3.73
CA GLY A 104 -3.12 22.04 4.08
C GLY A 104 -3.33 20.62 3.57
N THR A 105 -2.36 20.03 2.87
CA THR A 105 -2.43 18.64 2.43
C THR A 105 -2.43 17.70 3.62
N LYS A 106 -3.35 16.72 3.62
CA LYS A 106 -3.46 15.72 4.67
C LYS A 106 -3.06 14.35 4.16
N VAL A 107 -2.15 13.68 4.85
CA VAL A 107 -1.66 12.36 4.52
C VAL A 107 -1.83 11.42 5.70
N LYS A 108 -2.62 10.36 5.51
CA LYS A 108 -2.84 9.34 6.54
C LYS A 108 -1.73 8.29 6.53
N LEU A 109 -1.18 7.98 7.71
CA LEU A 109 -0.24 6.89 7.92
C LEU A 109 -0.93 5.54 7.76
N LEU A 110 -0.24 4.57 7.17
CA LEU A 110 -0.78 3.26 6.81
C LEU A 110 -0.53 2.18 7.86
N ALA A 111 0.57 2.29 8.59
CA ALA A 111 1.04 1.23 9.47
C ALA A 111 1.29 1.67 10.92
N GLY A 112 1.25 2.96 11.22
CA GLY A 112 1.60 3.43 12.55
C GLY A 112 0.99 4.75 12.95
N TYR A 113 1.57 5.32 13.95
CA TYR A 113 1.22 6.61 14.54
C TYR A 113 2.50 7.37 14.89
N PHE A 114 2.40 8.67 15.09
CA PHE A 114 3.53 9.53 15.37
C PHE A 114 3.18 10.55 16.45
N ALA A 115 4.22 11.04 17.10
CA ALA A 115 4.16 12.17 18.01
C ALA A 115 5.13 13.26 17.55
N VAL A 116 4.76 14.51 17.77
CA VAL A 116 5.62 15.67 17.55
C VAL A 116 5.86 16.31 18.91
N THR A 117 7.12 16.45 19.26
CA THR A 117 7.57 17.19 20.46
C THR A 117 8.53 18.29 20.04
N LEU A 118 8.81 19.20 20.93
CA LEU A 118 9.85 20.20 20.72
C LEU A 118 11.18 19.64 21.21
N ASP A 119 12.26 20.06 20.57
CA ASP A 119 13.61 19.81 21.06
C ASP A 119 13.82 20.53 22.40
N ASP A 120 14.46 19.88 23.37
CA ASP A 120 14.73 20.42 24.71
C ASP A 120 15.52 21.73 24.69
N ALA A 121 16.33 21.93 23.65
CA ALA A 121 17.06 23.17 23.40
C ALA A 121 16.24 24.26 22.69
N GLY A 122 14.98 23.97 22.31
CA GLY A 122 14.13 24.89 21.56
C GLY A 122 14.55 25.10 20.08
N ASN A 123 15.37 24.19 19.54
CA ASN A 123 15.95 24.33 18.20
C ASN A 123 15.09 23.67 17.09
N GLY A 124 13.80 23.43 17.35
CA GLY A 124 12.88 22.91 16.36
C GLY A 124 12.06 21.71 16.84
N TYR A 125 11.74 20.85 15.91
CA TYR A 125 10.84 19.72 16.16
C TYR A 125 11.58 18.40 16.30
N HIS A 126 11.02 17.56 17.14
CA HIS A 126 11.38 16.16 17.27
C HIS A 126 10.15 15.31 16.93
N ILE A 127 10.29 14.37 16.00
CA ILE A 127 9.20 13.50 15.56
C ILE A 127 9.58 12.06 15.85
N ALA A 128 8.71 11.37 16.58
CA ALA A 128 8.84 9.95 16.84
C ALA A 128 7.67 9.19 16.22
N TYR A 129 7.96 8.05 15.61
CA TYR A 129 7.00 7.17 14.96
C TYR A 129 7.12 5.75 15.50
N GLN A 130 5.98 5.09 15.66
CA GLN A 130 5.88 3.67 15.99
C GLN A 130 4.82 2.98 15.11
N CYS A 131 5.06 1.74 14.72
CA CYS A 131 4.06 0.97 14.00
C CYS A 131 3.03 0.31 14.93
N ASN A 132 1.85 -0.01 14.40
CA ASN A 132 0.74 -0.60 15.17
C ASN A 132 1.05 -1.99 15.75
N GLU A 133 1.90 -2.77 15.07
CA GLU A 133 2.25 -4.13 15.49
C GLU A 133 3.15 -4.15 16.73
N TYR A 134 3.81 -3.03 17.02
CA TYR A 134 4.66 -2.89 18.20
C TYR A 134 3.94 -3.19 19.51
N LYS A 135 2.66 -2.81 19.64
CA LYS A 135 1.86 -3.04 20.87
C LYS A 135 1.21 -4.42 20.95
N ALA A 136 1.00 -5.11 19.83
CA ALA A 136 0.17 -6.30 19.80
C ALA A 136 0.88 -7.60 20.20
N LYS A 137 2.22 -7.68 20.09
CA LYS A 137 2.96 -8.95 20.24
C LYS A 137 4.05 -8.98 21.31
N GLY A 138 4.33 -7.86 21.98
CA GLY A 138 5.44 -7.81 22.95
C GLY A 138 6.85 -7.99 22.34
N ASP A 139 6.94 -8.27 21.07
CA ASP A 139 8.18 -8.29 20.31
C ASP A 139 8.55 -6.86 19.93
N LYS A 140 9.75 -6.46 20.33
CA LYS A 140 10.35 -5.20 19.89
C LYS A 140 10.66 -5.32 18.42
N HIS A 141 9.73 -4.90 17.55
CA HIS A 141 10.05 -4.63 16.16
C HIS A 141 10.90 -3.36 16.09
N GLU A 142 12.19 -3.48 16.45
CA GLU A 142 13.16 -2.38 16.39
C GLU A 142 13.19 -1.72 15.00
N ASP A 143 12.90 -2.50 13.98
CA ASP A 143 12.83 -2.04 12.58
C ASP A 143 11.56 -1.22 12.23
N CYS A 144 10.65 -1.00 13.16
CA CYS A 144 9.35 -0.35 12.94
C CYS A 144 9.26 1.05 13.57
N SER A 145 10.30 1.53 14.20
CA SER A 145 10.37 2.86 14.82
C SER A 145 11.24 3.81 14.01
N LEU A 146 10.90 5.07 14.00
CA LEU A 146 11.68 6.15 13.41
C LEU A 146 11.69 7.34 14.35
N VAL A 147 12.85 7.92 14.49
CA VAL A 147 13.04 9.16 15.25
C VAL A 147 13.73 10.18 14.35
N LEU A 148 13.19 11.37 14.25
CA LEU A 148 13.71 12.50 13.49
C LEU A 148 13.89 13.70 14.42
N GLY A 149 15.00 14.39 14.31
CA GLY A 149 15.43 15.46 15.19
C GLY A 149 16.58 15.02 16.10
N ALA A 150 17.27 15.99 16.68
CA ALA A 150 18.35 15.70 17.61
C ALA A 150 17.77 15.21 18.96
N ILE A 151 18.22 14.04 19.40
CA ILE A 151 18.05 13.56 20.78
C ILE A 151 19.37 13.89 21.48
N HIS A 152 19.35 14.81 22.39
CA HIS A 152 20.48 15.08 23.29
C HIS A 152 20.29 14.36 24.60
#